data_defeaca4b7e9098a868250067dc95e05
#
_entry.id   defeaca4b7e9098a868250067dc95e05
#
_cell.length_a   1.000
_cell.length_b   1.000
_cell.length_c   1.000
_cell.angle_alpha   90.00
_cell.angle_beta   90.00
_cell.angle_gamma   90.00
#
_symmetry.space_group_name_H-M   'P 1'
#
loop_
_entity.id
_entity.type
_entity.pdbx_description
1 polymer ?
#
loop_
_entity_poly.entity_id
_entity_poly.type
_entity_poly.pdbx_seq_one_letter_code
_entity_poly.pdbx_strand_id
1 'polypeptide(L)'
;LLTPSPSLDALLWPRARSWDSWRLIDPATVEVTFISGPADCEGVYAQVVETDQDVTINVSLGVLPSAGLCEDIALESAVRVTLGQDLGDRRGRQDAAESADG
;
A
#
# COMPACT_ATOMS: atom_id res chain seq x y z
N LEU A 1 3.61 -11.20 -0.56
CA LEU A 1 2.82 -10.41 0.40
C LEU A 1 3.74 -9.71 1.39
N LEU A 2 3.60 -8.41 1.52
CA LEU A 2 4.40 -7.63 2.43
C LEU A 2 3.65 -7.35 3.73
N THR A 3 4.41 -7.24 4.83
CA THR A 3 3.85 -6.84 6.12
C THR A 3 3.87 -5.31 6.17
N PRO A 4 2.71 -4.65 6.41
CA PRO A 4 2.70 -3.19 6.44
C PRO A 4 3.46 -2.66 7.66
N SER A 5 4.15 -1.54 7.48
CA SER A 5 4.78 -0.82 8.57
C SER A 5 3.72 -0.19 9.47
N PRO A 6 3.99 -0.06 10.76
CA PRO A 6 3.03 0.54 11.68
C PRO A 6 2.83 2.04 11.47
N SER A 7 3.80 2.72 10.87
CA SER A 7 3.69 4.15 10.59
C SER A 7 4.60 4.54 9.44
N LEU A 8 4.29 5.68 8.84
CA LEU A 8 5.10 6.22 7.77
C LEU A 8 6.50 6.60 8.26
N ASP A 9 6.60 7.03 9.52
CA ASP A 9 7.87 7.43 10.12
C ASP A 9 8.86 6.29 10.29
N ALA A 10 8.38 5.04 10.19
CA ALA A 10 9.24 3.88 10.26
C ALA A 10 10.03 3.67 8.97
N LEU A 11 9.76 4.44 7.93
CA LEU A 11 10.41 4.32 6.63
C LEU A 11 11.27 5.53 6.33
N LEU A 12 12.40 5.32 5.64
CA LEU A 12 13.27 6.39 5.17
C LEU A 12 12.82 6.81 3.78
N TRP A 13 12.78 8.12 3.56
CA TRP A 13 12.40 8.71 2.27
C TRP A 13 11.12 8.10 1.70
N PRO A 14 10.01 8.13 2.45
CA PRO A 14 8.76 7.54 1.95
C PRO A 14 8.21 8.33 0.78
N ARG A 15 7.63 7.60 -0.17
CA ARG A 15 7.00 8.21 -1.34
C ARG A 15 5.74 7.44 -1.70
N ALA A 16 4.78 8.14 -2.27
CA ALA A 16 3.55 7.53 -2.72
C ALA A 16 3.81 6.56 -3.86
N ARG A 17 3.08 5.46 -3.86
CA ARG A 17 3.14 4.45 -4.91
C ARG A 17 1.73 4.07 -5.31
N SER A 18 1.40 4.22 -6.59
CA SER A 18 0.12 3.78 -7.09
C SER A 18 0.03 2.26 -7.07
N TRP A 19 -1.08 1.73 -6.60
CA TRP A 19 -1.29 0.29 -6.73
C TRP A 19 -1.99 0.01 -8.08
N ASP A 20 -1.74 -1.20 -8.61
CA ASP A 20 -2.21 -1.58 -9.93
C ASP A 20 -3.57 -2.25 -9.90
N SER A 21 -3.86 -3.00 -8.85
CA SER A 21 -5.12 -3.71 -8.72
C SER A 21 -5.42 -3.96 -7.24
N TRP A 22 -6.68 -4.26 -6.96
CA TRP A 22 -7.10 -4.63 -5.61
C TRP A 22 -8.13 -5.75 -5.70
N ARG A 23 -8.22 -6.53 -4.63
CA ARG A 23 -9.25 -7.55 -4.55
C ARG A 23 -9.68 -7.75 -3.11
N LEU A 24 -10.91 -8.23 -2.95
CA LEU A 24 -11.47 -8.53 -1.66
C LEU A 24 -11.07 -9.93 -1.24
N ILE A 25 -10.40 -10.05 -0.10
CA ILE A 25 -9.98 -11.35 0.45
C ILE A 25 -11.10 -11.92 1.32
N ASP A 26 -11.68 -11.08 2.15
CA ASP A 26 -12.89 -11.37 2.92
C ASP A 26 -13.66 -10.05 3.06
N PRO A 27 -14.86 -10.04 3.65
CA PRO A 27 -15.69 -8.82 3.63
C PRO A 27 -15.02 -7.55 4.15
N ALA A 28 -14.02 -7.68 5.01
CA ALA A 28 -13.34 -6.53 5.62
C ALA A 28 -11.84 -6.49 5.34
N THR A 29 -11.33 -7.31 4.43
CA THR A 29 -9.90 -7.35 4.12
C THR A 29 -9.69 -7.17 2.63
N VAL A 30 -8.90 -6.18 2.26
CA VAL A 30 -8.57 -5.86 0.86
C VAL A 30 -7.08 -6.07 0.63
N GLU A 31 -6.74 -6.68 -0.49
CA GLU A 31 -5.34 -6.82 -0.93
C GLU A 31 -5.11 -5.93 -2.13
N VAL A 32 -4.08 -5.09 -2.06
CA VAL A 32 -3.67 -4.28 -3.21
C VAL A 32 -2.31 -4.76 -3.70
N THR A 33 -2.13 -4.73 -5.02
CA THR A 33 -0.88 -5.13 -5.67
C THR A 33 -0.22 -3.94 -6.33
N PHE A 34 1.09 -3.92 -6.28
CA PHE A 34 1.89 -2.81 -6.79
C PHE A 34 3.32 -3.30 -7.06
N ILE A 35 4.11 -2.46 -7.70
CA ILE A 35 5.52 -2.77 -7.95
C ILE A 35 6.37 -2.16 -6.84
N SER A 36 7.26 -2.95 -6.27
CA SER A 36 8.18 -2.52 -5.23
C SER A 36 9.58 -3.04 -5.50
N GLY A 37 10.54 -2.62 -4.69
CA GLY A 37 11.85 -3.24 -4.62
C GLY A 37 11.84 -4.45 -3.71
N PRO A 38 13.02 -5.02 -3.42
CA PRO A 38 13.13 -6.21 -2.55
C PRO A 38 12.55 -5.97 -1.16
N ALA A 39 11.86 -6.97 -0.62
CA ALA A 39 11.19 -6.87 0.67
C ALA A 39 12.14 -6.66 1.85
N ASP A 40 13.40 -7.04 1.72
CA ASP A 40 14.39 -6.82 2.76
C ASP A 40 14.98 -5.41 2.74
N CYS A 41 14.69 -4.64 1.70
CA CYS A 41 15.17 -3.27 1.53
C CYS A 41 14.07 -2.24 1.60
N GLU A 42 12.90 -2.56 1.07
CA GLU A 42 11.81 -1.62 0.94
C GLU A 42 10.64 -2.02 1.83
N GLY A 43 10.16 -1.06 2.61
CA GLY A 43 8.98 -1.26 3.43
C GLY A 43 7.77 -0.56 2.82
N VAL A 44 6.60 -0.93 3.29
CA VAL A 44 5.33 -0.40 2.78
C VAL A 44 4.50 0.13 3.94
N TYR A 45 3.85 1.26 3.71
CA TYR A 45 2.84 1.80 4.61
C TYR A 45 1.55 2.01 3.81
N ALA A 46 0.46 1.51 4.34
CA ALA A 46 -0.84 1.67 3.70
C ALA A 46 -1.73 2.52 4.59
N GLN A 47 -2.22 3.63 4.05
CA GLN A 47 -3.19 4.48 4.72
C GLN A 47 -4.57 4.16 4.17
N VAL A 48 -5.54 3.98 5.07
CA VAL A 48 -6.91 3.66 4.68
C VAL A 48 -7.83 4.76 5.22
N VAL A 49 -8.62 5.33 4.32
CA VAL A 49 -9.64 6.33 4.69
C VAL A 49 -10.99 5.80 4.22
N GLU A 50 -11.91 5.61 5.15
CA GLU A 50 -13.21 5.04 4.86
C GLU A 50 -14.31 6.09 4.98
N THR A 51 -15.20 6.11 4.00
CA THR A 51 -16.41 6.91 4.03
C THR A 51 -17.60 6.00 3.75
N ASP A 52 -18.81 6.53 3.76
CA ASP A 52 -20.01 5.75 3.45
C ASP A 52 -20.04 5.26 2.00
N GLN A 53 -19.27 5.89 1.13
CA GLN A 53 -19.30 5.64 -0.31
C GLN A 53 -18.02 5.06 -0.86
N ASP A 54 -16.89 5.32 -0.21
CA ASP A 54 -15.59 4.99 -0.74
C ASP A 54 -14.66 4.45 0.34
N VAL A 55 -13.72 3.62 -0.09
CA VAL A 55 -12.55 3.25 0.71
C VAL A 55 -11.34 3.69 -0.09
N THR A 56 -10.57 4.62 0.45
CA THR A 56 -9.35 5.12 -0.17
C THR A 56 -8.16 4.43 0.46
N ILE A 57 -7.34 3.79 -0.37
CA ILE A 57 -6.14 3.11 0.10
C ILE A 57 -4.95 3.76 -0.60
N ASN A 58 -4.07 4.36 0.20
CA ASN A 58 -2.87 5.02 -0.30
C ASN A 58 -1.65 4.24 0.17
N VAL A 59 -0.84 3.80 -0.78
CA VAL A 59 0.37 3.03 -0.50
C VAL A 59 1.57 3.95 -0.60
N SER A 60 2.45 3.86 0.37
CA SER A 60 3.75 4.54 0.35
C SER A 60 4.85 3.51 0.53
N LEU A 61 5.92 3.68 -0.19
CA LEU A 61 7.11 2.84 -0.08
C LEU A 61 8.26 3.70 0.44
N GLY A 62 9.12 3.09 1.22
CA GLY A 62 10.32 3.75 1.70
C GLY A 62 11.38 2.72 2.03
N VAL A 63 12.58 3.20 2.33
CA VAL A 63 13.70 2.34 2.65
C VAL A 63 13.60 1.90 4.10
N LEU A 64 13.80 0.61 4.35
CA LEU A 64 13.86 0.10 5.72
C LEU A 64 15.14 0.60 6.38
N PRO A 65 15.09 1.11 7.62
CA PRO A 65 16.29 1.59 8.31
C PRO A 65 17.37 0.54 8.47
N SER A 66 17.00 -0.74 8.49
CA SER A 66 17.94 -1.85 8.64
C SER A 66 18.49 -2.35 7.30
N ALA A 67 18.07 -1.75 6.18
CA ALA A 67 18.50 -2.21 4.87
C ALA A 67 19.99 -1.95 4.66
N GLY A 68 20.68 -2.93 4.07
CA GLY A 68 22.04 -2.76 3.60
C GLY A 68 22.07 -2.39 2.14
N LEU A 69 22.90 -3.10 1.36
CA LEU A 69 22.92 -2.95 -0.09
C LEU A 69 21.66 -3.58 -0.67
N CYS A 70 21.02 -2.86 -1.57
CA CYS A 70 19.78 -3.29 -2.16
C CYS A 70 19.94 -3.51 -3.65
N GLU A 71 19.35 -4.59 -4.15
CA GLU A 71 19.31 -4.85 -5.58
C GLU A 71 18.31 -3.91 -6.23
N ASP A 72 18.65 -3.44 -7.41
CA ASP A 72 17.78 -2.56 -8.20
C ASP A 72 16.88 -3.43 -9.07
N ILE A 73 15.91 -4.09 -8.44
CA ILE A 73 14.94 -4.96 -9.11
C ILE A 73 13.52 -4.50 -8.78
N ALA A 74 12.63 -4.75 -9.73
CA ALA A 74 11.21 -4.45 -9.57
C ALA A 74 10.44 -5.76 -9.39
N LEU A 75 9.66 -5.84 -8.32
CA LEU A 75 8.89 -7.03 -7.99
C LEU A 75 7.42 -6.68 -7.85
N GLU A 76 6.56 -7.57 -8.32
CA GLU A 76 5.14 -7.44 -8.02
C GLU A 76 4.93 -7.84 -6.57
N SER A 77 4.36 -6.93 -5.80
CA SER A 77 4.16 -7.10 -4.37
C SER A 77 2.72 -6.84 -4.01
N ALA A 78 2.33 -7.25 -2.82
CA ALA A 78 0.98 -7.04 -2.34
C ALA A 78 1.00 -6.75 -0.85
N VAL A 79 0.00 -5.99 -0.39
CA VAL A 79 -0.22 -5.75 1.02
C VAL A 79 -1.71 -5.89 1.30
N ARG A 80 -2.06 -6.46 2.44
CA ARG A 80 -3.44 -6.58 2.88
C ARG A 80 -3.74 -5.53 3.92
N VAL A 81 -4.91 -4.91 3.80
CA VAL A 81 -5.37 -3.92 4.75
C VAL A 81 -6.72 -4.35 5.30
N THR A 82 -6.89 -4.16 6.60
CA THR A 82 -8.14 -4.48 7.28
C THR A 82 -8.97 -3.21 7.38
N LEU A 83 -10.22 -3.31 6.94
CA LEU A 83 -11.16 -2.20 7.00
C LEU A 83 -11.86 -2.17 8.37
N GLY A 84 -12.33 -1.00 8.75
CA GLY A 84 -13.11 -0.85 9.98
C GLY A 84 -14.51 -1.44 9.88
N GLN A 85 -15.03 -1.56 8.66
CA GLN A 85 -16.32 -2.15 8.35
C GLN A 85 -16.20 -2.95 7.07
N ASP A 86 -17.15 -3.86 6.83
CA ASP A 86 -17.19 -4.59 5.56
C ASP A 86 -17.22 -3.61 4.39
N LEU A 87 -16.58 -4.00 3.30
CA LEU A 87 -16.51 -3.14 2.11
C LEU A 87 -17.91 -2.83 1.57
N GLY A 88 -18.78 -3.84 1.50
CA GLY A 88 -20.11 -3.65 0.96
C GLY A 88 -20.07 -3.13 -0.48
N ASP A 89 -20.91 -2.14 -0.76
CA ASP A 89 -20.99 -1.53 -2.10
C ASP A 89 -20.04 -0.36 -2.30
N ARG A 90 -19.19 -0.09 -1.29
CA ARG A 90 -18.25 1.04 -1.40
C ARG A 90 -17.21 0.78 -2.47
N ARG A 91 -16.69 1.86 -3.03
CA ARG A 91 -15.67 1.80 -4.08
C ARG A 91 -14.28 1.87 -3.47
N GLY A 92 -13.36 1.07 -4.01
CA GLY A 92 -11.95 1.20 -3.72
C GLY A 92 -11.33 2.27 -4.60
N ARG A 93 -10.51 3.15 -4.02
CA ARG A 93 -9.88 4.22 -4.78
C ARG A 93 -8.55 4.63 -4.16
N GLN A 94 -7.81 5.42 -4.92
CA GLN A 94 -6.58 6.06 -4.49
C GLN A 94 -6.77 7.56 -4.54
N ASP A 95 -5.95 8.31 -3.78
CA ASP A 95 -6.04 9.76 -3.77
C ASP A 95 -5.60 10.38 -5.09
N ALA A 96 -6.09 11.60 -5.31
CA ALA A 96 -5.76 12.36 -6.50
C ALA A 96 -4.26 12.65 -6.64
N ALA A 97 -3.51 12.54 -5.56
CA ALA A 97 -2.07 12.77 -5.61
C ALA A 97 -1.37 11.82 -6.58
N GLU A 98 -1.81 10.56 -6.67
CA GLU A 98 -1.19 9.66 -7.62
C GLU A 98 -1.74 9.86 -9.03
N SER A 99 -2.87 10.50 -9.15
CA SER A 99 -3.38 10.85 -10.48
C SER A 99 -2.47 11.85 -11.18
N ALA A 100 -1.72 12.64 -10.45
CA ALA A 100 -0.75 13.56 -11.03
C ALA A 100 0.43 12.82 -11.65
N ASP A 101 0.66 11.61 -11.23
CA ASP A 101 1.77 10.80 -11.73
C ASP A 101 1.39 10.04 -13.00
N GLY A 102 0.12 9.84 -13.20
CA GLY A 102 -0.38 9.05 -14.32
C GLY A 102 -0.54 9.84 -15.58
#